data_b428224918091af0bae6d5e17a3524f0
#
_entry.id   b428224918091af0bae6d5e17a3524f0
#
_cell.length_a   1.000
_cell.length_b   1.000
_cell.length_c   1.000
_cell.angle_alpha   90.00
_cell.angle_beta   90.00
_cell.angle_gamma   90.00
#
_symmetry.space_group_name_H-M   'P 1'
#
loop_
_entity.id
_entity.type
_entity.pdbx_description
1 polymer ?
#
loop_
_entity_poly.entity_id
_entity_poly.type
_entity_poly.pdbx_seq_one_letter_code
_entity_poly.pdbx_strand_id
1 'polypeptide(L)'
;MKIIVPATSANVGPGFDSVGVAVTKYLEIQVCEEREEWMIEHQLGKWIPRDERNLLLKIALQIVPDLQPRRLKMVSDIPLARGLGSSSSVIVAGIELANQLGNLKLSKHEKLQLATKIEGHPDNVAPAIYGNLVIASSVEGQVSAVVAPFPECAFLAYIPNYELRTRDSRGVLPKKLSYKEAVAASSIANVAIAALLTGDMVKAGQAIESDLFHERYRQELVREFATIKKVAKRNGAYATYLSGAGPTVMVLADPDKMPKIKAELEKQPFKGKFHDLQVDTQGVRVEAK
;
A
#
# COMPACT_ATOMS: atom_id res chain seq x y z
N MET A 1 13.14 6.56 -20.55
CA MET A 1 13.14 5.65 -19.39
C MET A 1 11.78 5.75 -18.70
N LYS A 2 11.29 4.66 -18.13
CA LYS A 2 9.99 4.60 -17.46
C LYS A 2 10.17 4.00 -16.06
N ILE A 3 9.75 4.69 -15.02
CA ILE A 3 9.71 4.23 -13.65
C ILE A 3 8.33 3.68 -13.36
N ILE A 4 8.23 2.48 -12.81
CA ILE A 4 6.97 1.80 -12.48
C ILE A 4 6.99 1.46 -10.99
N VAL A 5 5.96 1.87 -10.27
CA VAL A 5 5.81 1.59 -8.83
C VAL A 5 4.46 0.95 -8.58
N PRO A 6 4.41 -0.22 -7.91
CA PRO A 6 3.14 -0.88 -7.61
C PRO A 6 2.36 -0.16 -6.50
N ALA A 7 1.06 -0.36 -6.48
CA ALA A 7 0.21 -0.12 -5.32
C ALA A 7 0.58 -1.05 -4.17
N THR A 8 0.13 -0.70 -2.97
CA THR A 8 0.38 -1.50 -1.78
C THR A 8 -0.84 -1.58 -0.89
N SER A 9 -1.04 -2.73 -0.26
CA SER A 9 -2.01 -2.92 0.80
C SER A 9 -1.25 -3.09 2.12
N ALA A 10 -1.40 -2.13 3.01
CA ALA A 10 -0.68 -2.05 4.26
C ALA A 10 -1.47 -2.65 5.43
N ASN A 11 -0.78 -2.91 6.51
CA ASN A 11 -1.21 -3.52 7.77
C ASN A 11 -1.52 -5.02 7.65
N VAL A 12 -2.29 -5.45 6.67
CA VAL A 12 -2.73 -6.85 6.50
C VAL A 12 -3.29 -7.40 7.84
N GLY A 13 -4.27 -6.69 8.39
CA GLY A 13 -4.80 -6.93 9.74
C GLY A 13 -3.85 -6.42 10.83
N PRO A 14 -3.34 -7.28 11.74
CA PRO A 14 -2.63 -6.86 12.95
C PRO A 14 -1.19 -6.37 12.73
N GLY A 15 -0.70 -6.34 11.50
CA GLY A 15 0.64 -5.83 11.17
C GLY A 15 0.72 -4.31 11.08
N PHE A 16 0.04 -3.60 11.97
CA PHE A 16 -0.08 -2.14 11.96
C PHE A 16 1.27 -1.43 11.87
N ASP A 17 1.40 -0.51 10.88
CA ASP A 17 2.59 0.28 10.55
C ASP A 17 3.86 -0.58 10.27
N SER A 18 3.71 -1.90 10.03
CA SER A 18 4.81 -2.86 9.88
C SER A 18 4.69 -3.74 8.64
N VAL A 19 3.51 -4.28 8.36
CA VAL A 19 3.32 -5.28 7.30
C VAL A 19 2.64 -4.66 6.09
N GLY A 20 3.13 -4.99 4.90
CA GLY A 20 2.48 -4.61 3.66
C GLY A 20 2.74 -5.58 2.52
N VAL A 21 1.89 -5.56 1.53
CA VAL A 21 2.00 -6.36 0.32
C VAL A 21 1.86 -5.48 -0.92
N ALA A 22 2.73 -5.67 -1.89
CA ALA A 22 2.63 -5.01 -3.19
C ALA A 22 1.57 -5.69 -4.06
N VAL A 23 0.73 -4.90 -4.73
CA VAL A 23 -0.37 -5.41 -5.54
C VAL A 23 -0.43 -4.75 -6.91
N THR A 24 -1.04 -5.45 -7.87
CA THR A 24 -1.15 -5.03 -9.28
C THR A 24 -2.12 -3.86 -9.44
N LYS A 25 -1.64 -2.70 -9.36
CA LYS A 25 -2.03 -1.37 -9.85
C LYS A 25 -0.77 -0.52 -9.80
N TYR A 26 -0.62 0.41 -10.72
CA TYR A 26 0.69 1.02 -10.89
C TYR A 26 0.62 2.54 -10.99
N LEU A 27 1.67 3.17 -10.49
CA LEU A 27 2.09 4.51 -10.86
C LEU A 27 3.23 4.39 -11.87
N GLU A 28 3.09 5.04 -13.01
CA GLU A 28 4.08 5.06 -14.07
C GLU A 28 4.57 6.48 -14.33
N ILE A 29 5.88 6.67 -14.32
CA ILE A 29 6.52 7.94 -14.63
C ILE A 29 7.40 7.76 -15.86
N GLN A 30 6.98 8.29 -17.00
CA GLN A 30 7.80 8.34 -18.19
C GLN A 30 8.64 9.61 -18.17
N VAL A 31 9.96 9.46 -18.16
CA VAL A 31 10.92 10.56 -18.29
C VAL A 31 11.13 10.84 -19.76
N CYS A 32 10.81 12.06 -20.18
CA CYS A 32 10.88 12.53 -21.55
C CYS A 32 12.11 13.43 -21.75
N GLU A 33 12.04 14.35 -22.71
CA GLU A 33 13.11 15.28 -23.09
C GLU A 33 13.45 16.31 -21.99
N GLU A 34 14.64 16.87 -22.09
CA GLU A 34 15.10 18.00 -21.27
C GLU A 34 14.36 19.28 -21.59
N ARG A 35 14.20 20.15 -20.60
CA ARG A 35 13.52 21.43 -20.70
C ARG A 35 14.24 22.47 -19.82
N GLU A 36 13.82 23.74 -19.95
CA GLU A 36 14.25 24.82 -19.07
C GLU A 36 13.59 24.71 -17.67
N GLU A 37 12.35 24.24 -17.64
CA GLU A 37 11.55 24.08 -16.42
C GLU A 37 10.93 22.69 -16.33
N TRP A 38 10.70 22.23 -15.12
CA TRP A 38 9.99 20.97 -14.86
C TRP A 38 8.54 21.04 -15.29
N MET A 39 8.08 20.00 -15.99
CA MET A 39 6.70 19.86 -16.42
C MET A 39 6.20 18.43 -16.22
N ILE A 40 5.06 18.27 -15.55
CA ILE A 40 4.40 16.97 -15.38
C ILE A 40 3.05 16.95 -16.08
N GLU A 41 2.90 16.09 -17.07
CA GLU A 41 1.63 15.80 -17.72
C GLU A 41 0.90 14.68 -16.98
N HIS A 42 -0.32 14.93 -16.50
CA HIS A 42 -1.17 13.93 -15.87
C HIS A 42 -2.66 14.27 -15.99
N GLN A 43 -3.50 13.25 -15.69
CA GLN A 43 -4.97 13.39 -15.62
C GLN A 43 -5.53 13.10 -14.22
N LEU A 44 -4.72 13.26 -13.18
CA LEU A 44 -5.07 12.89 -11.78
C LEU A 44 -5.92 13.94 -11.05
N GLY A 45 -6.26 15.03 -11.73
CA GLY A 45 -7.09 16.11 -11.18
C GLY A 45 -6.41 17.48 -11.23
N LYS A 46 -7.21 18.53 -11.19
CA LYS A 46 -6.73 19.94 -11.31
C LYS A 46 -5.95 20.43 -10.09
N TRP A 47 -6.10 19.76 -8.94
CA TRP A 47 -5.46 20.13 -7.68
C TRP A 47 -4.03 19.58 -7.52
N ILE A 48 -3.64 18.63 -8.37
CA ILE A 48 -2.29 18.07 -8.34
C ILE A 48 -1.40 18.98 -9.21
N PRO A 49 -0.32 19.54 -8.63
CA PRO A 49 0.59 20.42 -9.36
C PRO A 49 1.27 19.70 -10.54
N ARG A 50 1.61 20.48 -11.57
CA ARG A 50 2.30 20.00 -12.79
C ARG A 50 3.72 20.53 -12.90
N ASP A 51 4.24 21.10 -11.85
CA ASP A 51 5.55 21.72 -11.71
C ASP A 51 6.27 21.20 -10.45
N GLU A 52 7.32 21.84 -10.00
CA GLU A 52 8.13 21.48 -8.83
C GLU A 52 7.35 21.37 -7.52
N ARG A 53 6.14 21.91 -7.44
CA ARG A 53 5.25 21.76 -6.30
C ARG A 53 4.62 20.37 -6.22
N ASN A 54 4.74 19.55 -7.25
CA ASN A 54 4.30 18.16 -7.24
C ASN A 54 5.16 17.34 -6.26
N LEU A 55 4.53 16.47 -5.48
CA LEU A 55 5.21 15.64 -4.47
C LEU A 55 6.37 14.83 -5.07
N LEU A 56 6.21 14.29 -6.29
CA LEU A 56 7.25 13.56 -7.00
C LEU A 56 8.53 14.39 -7.11
N LEU A 57 8.40 15.61 -7.64
CA LEU A 57 9.54 16.52 -7.85
C LEU A 57 10.08 17.08 -6.55
N LYS A 58 9.22 17.44 -5.59
CA LYS A 58 9.68 17.86 -4.26
C LYS A 58 10.63 16.84 -3.63
N ILE A 59 10.31 15.55 -3.73
CA ILE A 59 11.16 14.48 -3.19
C ILE A 59 12.43 14.34 -4.01
N ALA A 60 12.33 14.31 -5.33
CA ALA A 60 13.49 14.17 -6.18
C ALA A 60 14.48 15.33 -6.00
N LEU A 61 14.01 16.56 -5.96
CA LEU A 61 14.82 17.77 -5.78
C LEU A 61 15.32 17.95 -4.34
N GLN A 62 14.63 17.38 -3.34
CA GLN A 62 15.16 17.33 -1.98
C GLN A 62 16.39 16.41 -1.85
N ILE A 63 16.46 15.36 -2.67
CA ILE A 63 17.58 14.41 -2.68
C ILE A 63 18.71 14.92 -3.56
N VAL A 64 18.39 15.44 -4.75
CA VAL A 64 19.33 16.00 -5.71
C VAL A 64 18.79 17.35 -6.20
N PRO A 65 19.21 18.47 -5.60
CA PRO A 65 18.68 19.81 -5.93
C PRO A 65 18.93 20.26 -7.38
N ASP A 66 20.04 19.86 -7.97
CA ASP A 66 20.52 20.34 -9.26
C ASP A 66 20.16 19.39 -10.42
N LEU A 67 19.08 18.61 -10.30
CA LEU A 67 18.60 17.76 -11.39
C LEU A 67 18.18 18.62 -12.60
N GLN A 68 18.66 18.25 -13.79
CA GLN A 68 18.27 18.89 -15.03
C GLN A 68 16.77 18.73 -15.28
N PRO A 69 15.99 19.84 -15.44
CA PRO A 69 14.57 19.77 -15.66
C PRO A 69 14.18 18.98 -16.92
N ARG A 70 13.08 18.25 -16.81
CA ARG A 70 12.54 17.41 -17.89
C ARG A 70 11.02 17.48 -17.95
N ARG A 71 10.47 17.14 -19.10
CA ARG A 71 9.06 16.78 -19.21
C ARG A 71 8.87 15.34 -18.69
N LEU A 72 7.90 15.16 -17.80
CA LEU A 72 7.47 13.87 -17.27
C LEU A 72 6.02 13.59 -17.67
N LYS A 73 5.70 12.34 -17.98
CA LYS A 73 4.31 11.88 -18.07
C LYS A 73 4.02 10.97 -16.90
N MET A 74 3.00 11.31 -16.12
CA MET A 74 2.57 10.56 -14.96
C MET A 74 1.20 9.94 -15.23
N VAL A 75 1.14 8.60 -15.18
CA VAL A 75 -0.08 7.82 -15.32
C VAL A 75 -0.24 6.97 -14.06
N SER A 76 -1.44 6.90 -13.49
CA SER A 76 -1.70 6.07 -12.32
C SER A 76 -3.09 5.45 -12.40
N ASP A 77 -3.18 4.16 -12.14
CA ASP A 77 -4.43 3.44 -11.85
C ASP A 77 -4.62 3.18 -10.35
N ILE A 78 -3.69 3.69 -9.51
CA ILE A 78 -3.81 3.69 -8.06
C ILE A 78 -4.76 4.80 -7.64
N PRO A 79 -5.89 4.50 -7.03
CA PRO A 79 -6.86 5.52 -6.65
C PRO A 79 -6.33 6.39 -5.50
N LEU A 80 -6.51 7.71 -5.62
CA LEU A 80 -6.06 8.68 -4.62
C LEU A 80 -6.86 8.55 -3.31
N ALA A 81 -6.19 8.62 -2.16
CA ALA A 81 -6.79 8.59 -0.82
C ALA A 81 -7.78 7.42 -0.61
N ARG A 82 -7.43 6.24 -1.08
CA ARG A 82 -8.25 5.02 -0.99
C ARG A 82 -7.58 3.86 -0.25
N GLY A 83 -6.44 4.09 0.42
CA GLY A 83 -5.77 3.05 1.21
C GLY A 83 -4.95 2.04 0.38
N LEU A 84 -4.56 2.39 -0.85
CA LEU A 84 -3.71 1.56 -1.72
C LEU A 84 -2.32 2.16 -1.97
N GLY A 85 -1.79 2.93 -1.02
CA GLY A 85 -0.42 3.42 -1.06
C GLY A 85 -0.13 4.48 -2.14
N SER A 86 -1.14 5.28 -2.55
CA SER A 86 -0.95 6.29 -3.61
C SER A 86 0.11 7.34 -3.27
N SER A 87 0.19 7.83 -2.01
CA SER A 87 1.24 8.75 -1.58
C SER A 87 2.61 8.06 -1.59
N SER A 88 2.66 6.87 -1.02
CA SER A 88 3.89 6.07 -0.90
C SER A 88 4.46 5.69 -2.27
N SER A 89 3.61 5.40 -3.26
CA SER A 89 4.08 5.14 -4.63
C SER A 89 4.73 6.38 -5.27
N VAL A 90 4.19 7.58 -4.99
CA VAL A 90 4.79 8.85 -5.47
C VAL A 90 6.12 9.13 -4.76
N ILE A 91 6.22 8.84 -3.44
CA ILE A 91 7.47 8.97 -2.68
C ILE A 91 8.55 8.06 -3.27
N VAL A 92 8.23 6.79 -3.47
CA VAL A 92 9.17 5.81 -4.05
C VAL A 92 9.56 6.20 -5.47
N ALA A 93 8.61 6.67 -6.30
CA ALA A 93 8.89 7.16 -7.64
C ALA A 93 9.81 8.39 -7.65
N GLY A 94 9.62 9.33 -6.69
CA GLY A 94 10.48 10.52 -6.55
C GLY A 94 11.92 10.15 -6.15
N ILE A 95 12.08 9.20 -5.23
CA ILE A 95 13.39 8.67 -4.85
C ILE A 95 14.07 7.97 -6.05
N GLU A 96 13.30 7.17 -6.79
CA GLU A 96 13.83 6.48 -7.96
C GLU A 96 14.18 7.47 -9.10
N LEU A 97 13.39 8.53 -9.29
CA LEU A 97 13.69 9.59 -10.25
C LEU A 97 15.03 10.28 -9.91
N ALA A 98 15.24 10.64 -8.64
CA ALA A 98 16.49 11.21 -8.15
C ALA A 98 17.66 10.23 -8.34
N ASN A 99 17.44 8.95 -8.00
CA ASN A 99 18.43 7.90 -8.15
C ASN A 99 18.91 7.73 -9.61
N GLN A 100 17.97 7.74 -10.55
CA GLN A 100 18.30 7.54 -11.96
C GLN A 100 18.91 8.79 -12.60
N LEU A 101 18.32 9.97 -12.40
CA LEU A 101 18.81 11.21 -13.01
C LEU A 101 20.08 11.73 -12.34
N GLY A 102 20.21 11.53 -11.02
CA GLY A 102 21.40 11.89 -10.24
C GLY A 102 22.50 10.82 -10.23
N ASN A 103 22.26 9.66 -10.88
CA ASN A 103 23.21 8.53 -10.93
C ASN A 103 23.72 8.10 -9.53
N LEU A 104 22.82 8.07 -8.53
CA LEU A 104 23.18 7.84 -7.12
C LEU A 104 23.51 6.38 -6.80
N LYS A 105 23.01 5.43 -7.59
CA LYS A 105 23.19 3.97 -7.42
C LYS A 105 22.70 3.46 -6.05
N LEU A 106 21.61 4.04 -5.53
CA LEU A 106 21.05 3.64 -4.25
C LEU A 106 20.60 2.18 -4.26
N SER A 107 21.01 1.44 -3.24
CA SER A 107 20.47 0.11 -2.95
C SER A 107 18.99 0.16 -2.57
N LYS A 108 18.29 -0.98 -2.64
CA LYS A 108 16.89 -1.05 -2.16
C LYS A 108 16.75 -0.66 -0.69
N HIS A 109 17.76 -1.00 0.14
CA HIS A 109 17.78 -0.66 1.57
C HIS A 109 17.90 0.85 1.79
N GLU A 110 18.80 1.54 1.09
CA GLU A 110 18.96 3.00 1.18
C GLU A 110 17.68 3.71 0.71
N LYS A 111 17.06 3.23 -0.36
CA LYS A 111 15.74 3.74 -0.81
C LYS A 111 14.68 3.55 0.27
N LEU A 112 14.66 2.40 0.96
CA LEU A 112 13.72 2.14 2.04
C LEU A 112 13.95 3.08 3.23
N GLN A 113 15.19 3.31 3.62
CA GLN A 113 15.56 4.26 4.69
C GLN A 113 15.04 5.67 4.37
N LEU A 114 15.31 6.17 3.16
CA LEU A 114 14.85 7.47 2.69
C LEU A 114 13.32 7.54 2.66
N ALA A 115 12.68 6.54 2.06
CA ALA A 115 11.22 6.50 1.92
C ALA A 115 10.51 6.45 3.28
N THR A 116 11.03 5.63 4.22
CA THR A 116 10.46 5.52 5.57
C THR A 116 10.63 6.83 6.35
N LYS A 117 11.76 7.51 6.21
CA LYS A 117 11.99 8.83 6.83
C LYS A 117 10.99 9.88 6.34
N ILE A 118 10.60 9.83 5.07
CA ILE A 118 9.64 10.77 4.47
C ILE A 118 8.19 10.41 4.84
N GLU A 119 7.82 9.14 4.75
CA GLU A 119 6.46 8.65 5.00
C GLU A 119 6.12 8.55 6.49
N GLY A 120 7.12 8.24 7.32
CA GLY A 120 6.98 8.03 8.77
C GLY A 120 6.78 6.57 9.19
N HIS A 121 6.42 5.68 8.27
CA HIS A 121 6.24 4.25 8.51
C HIS A 121 6.54 3.42 7.25
N PRO A 122 7.05 2.17 7.39
CA PRO A 122 7.54 1.40 6.25
C PRO A 122 6.47 0.57 5.51
N ASP A 123 5.30 0.36 6.07
CA ASP A 123 4.29 -0.63 5.66
C ASP A 123 3.79 -0.49 4.21
N ASN A 124 3.84 0.71 3.62
CA ASN A 124 3.53 0.95 2.22
C ASN A 124 4.79 1.09 1.36
N VAL A 125 5.79 1.86 1.81
CA VAL A 125 6.98 2.13 1.01
C VAL A 125 7.85 0.89 0.85
N ALA A 126 7.91 0.01 1.84
CA ALA A 126 8.69 -1.22 1.76
C ALA A 126 8.19 -2.16 0.64
N PRO A 127 6.91 -2.57 0.61
CA PRO A 127 6.44 -3.40 -0.50
C PRO A 127 6.45 -2.66 -1.84
N ALA A 128 6.26 -1.34 -1.88
CA ALA A 128 6.42 -0.57 -3.12
C ALA A 128 7.84 -0.66 -3.69
N ILE A 129 8.87 -0.77 -2.83
CA ILE A 129 10.28 -0.91 -3.24
C ILE A 129 10.66 -2.35 -3.57
N TYR A 130 10.27 -3.30 -2.71
CA TYR A 130 10.74 -4.69 -2.81
C TYR A 130 9.83 -5.59 -3.64
N GLY A 131 8.54 -5.26 -3.75
CA GLY A 131 7.50 -6.21 -4.14
C GLY A 131 7.16 -7.18 -3.00
N ASN A 132 6.29 -8.15 -3.28
CA ASN A 132 5.92 -9.24 -2.37
C ASN A 132 5.26 -8.78 -1.04
N LEU A 133 5.26 -9.69 -0.06
CA LEU A 133 4.96 -9.42 1.34
C LEU A 133 6.22 -8.88 2.00
N VAL A 134 6.11 -7.75 2.67
CA VAL A 134 7.22 -7.18 3.44
C VAL A 134 6.79 -6.94 4.87
N ILE A 135 7.58 -7.46 5.79
CA ILE A 135 7.49 -7.19 7.22
C ILE A 135 8.64 -6.27 7.58
N ALA A 136 8.37 -5.08 8.06
CA ALA A 136 9.40 -4.10 8.36
C ALA A 136 9.20 -3.48 9.74
N SER A 137 10.28 -3.02 10.33
CA SER A 137 10.28 -2.23 11.56
C SER A 137 11.08 -0.95 11.34
N SER A 138 10.66 0.13 12.01
CA SER A 138 11.39 1.39 12.04
C SER A 138 11.49 1.85 13.49
N VAL A 139 12.67 1.74 14.05
CA VAL A 139 12.96 2.09 15.46
C VAL A 139 14.19 2.98 15.49
N GLU A 140 14.10 4.13 16.15
CA GLU A 140 15.19 5.09 16.29
C GLU A 140 15.87 5.47 14.97
N GLY A 141 15.07 5.56 13.89
CA GLY A 141 15.54 5.89 12.56
C GLY A 141 16.23 4.72 11.80
N GLN A 142 16.33 3.54 12.42
CA GLN A 142 16.82 2.32 11.77
C GLN A 142 15.65 1.52 11.20
N VAL A 143 15.73 1.18 9.93
CA VAL A 143 14.71 0.36 9.25
C VAL A 143 15.27 -1.02 8.97
N SER A 144 14.53 -2.04 9.37
CA SER A 144 14.80 -3.44 9.04
C SER A 144 13.62 -4.02 8.30
N ALA A 145 13.85 -4.85 7.28
CA ALA A 145 12.79 -5.46 6.49
C ALA A 145 13.10 -6.91 6.13
N VAL A 146 12.09 -7.74 6.20
CA VAL A 146 12.08 -9.12 5.71
C VAL A 146 11.10 -9.19 4.54
N VAL A 147 11.58 -9.66 3.39
CA VAL A 147 10.78 -9.86 2.18
C VAL A 147 10.49 -11.33 2.01
N ALA A 148 9.23 -11.68 1.82
CA ALA A 148 8.79 -13.05 1.63
C ALA A 148 7.73 -13.15 0.53
N PRO A 149 7.61 -14.27 -0.19
CA PRO A 149 6.48 -14.50 -1.07
C PRO A 149 5.19 -14.48 -0.25
N PHE A 150 4.13 -13.86 -0.80
CA PHE A 150 2.81 -14.01 -0.20
C PHE A 150 2.28 -15.42 -0.54
N PRO A 151 1.65 -16.14 0.39
CA PRO A 151 1.04 -17.45 0.10
C PRO A 151 0.04 -17.38 -1.05
N GLU A 152 -0.12 -18.48 -1.76
CA GLU A 152 -1.09 -18.56 -2.85
C GLU A 152 -2.50 -18.28 -2.35
N CYS A 153 -3.09 -17.20 -2.81
CA CYS A 153 -4.48 -16.85 -2.59
C CYS A 153 -4.93 -15.78 -3.60
N ALA A 154 -6.22 -15.66 -3.78
CA ALA A 154 -6.82 -14.60 -4.59
C ALA A 154 -7.05 -13.35 -3.70
N PHE A 155 -6.81 -12.18 -4.28
CA PHE A 155 -7.06 -10.87 -3.69
C PHE A 155 -8.22 -10.19 -4.41
N LEU A 156 -9.23 -9.79 -3.67
CA LEU A 156 -10.31 -8.94 -4.16
C LEU A 156 -10.32 -7.64 -3.36
N ALA A 157 -10.16 -6.50 -4.04
CA ALA A 157 -10.25 -5.19 -3.44
C ALA A 157 -11.60 -4.56 -3.73
N TYR A 158 -12.36 -4.20 -2.69
CA TYR A 158 -13.49 -3.27 -2.83
C TYR A 158 -12.99 -1.85 -2.61
N ILE A 159 -13.12 -1.00 -3.62
CA ILE A 159 -12.68 0.39 -3.60
C ILE A 159 -13.93 1.29 -3.60
N PRO A 160 -14.25 1.94 -2.47
CA PRO A 160 -15.37 2.88 -2.40
C PRO A 160 -15.16 4.11 -3.29
N ASN A 161 -16.25 4.79 -3.63
CA ASN A 161 -16.21 6.03 -4.41
C ASN A 161 -15.90 7.29 -3.56
N TYR A 162 -15.81 7.16 -2.23
CA TYR A 162 -15.44 8.24 -1.31
C TYR A 162 -14.00 8.10 -0.82
N GLU A 163 -13.43 9.21 -0.38
CA GLU A 163 -12.08 9.30 0.18
C GLU A 163 -12.08 9.17 1.70
N LEU A 164 -11.01 8.56 2.23
CA LEU A 164 -10.71 8.58 3.66
C LEU A 164 -9.24 8.99 3.83
N ARG A 165 -9.04 10.18 4.39
CA ARG A 165 -7.68 10.68 4.60
C ARG A 165 -7.01 9.94 5.74
N THR A 166 -5.75 9.62 5.58
CA THR A 166 -4.94 8.91 6.59
C THR A 166 -4.98 9.61 7.95
N ARG A 167 -4.95 10.95 7.97
CA ARG A 167 -5.05 11.73 9.21
C ARG A 167 -6.37 11.47 9.95
N ASP A 168 -7.47 11.42 9.23
CA ASP A 168 -8.79 11.24 9.85
C ASP A 168 -8.94 9.81 10.37
N SER A 169 -8.45 8.83 9.62
CA SER A 169 -8.40 7.43 10.03
C SER A 169 -7.42 7.17 11.20
N ARG A 170 -6.34 7.92 11.33
CA ARG A 170 -5.46 7.87 12.51
C ARG A 170 -6.09 8.57 13.71
N GLY A 171 -6.93 9.56 13.49
CA GLY A 171 -7.60 10.32 14.55
C GLY A 171 -8.54 9.51 15.46
N VAL A 172 -9.05 8.37 14.98
CA VAL A 172 -9.91 7.48 15.78
C VAL A 172 -9.14 6.46 16.62
N LEU A 173 -7.82 6.38 16.45
CA LEU A 173 -6.99 5.44 17.20
C LEU A 173 -6.77 5.92 18.65
N PRO A 174 -6.72 5.00 19.63
CA PRO A 174 -6.40 5.36 21.00
C PRO A 174 -4.95 5.84 21.11
N LYS A 175 -4.71 6.79 21.99
CA LYS A 175 -3.35 7.29 22.25
C LYS A 175 -2.48 6.29 23.00
N LYS A 176 -3.07 5.32 23.71
CA LYS A 176 -2.38 4.32 24.53
C LYS A 176 -3.17 3.02 24.50
N LEU A 177 -2.48 1.91 24.58
CA LEU A 177 -3.01 0.60 24.90
C LEU A 177 -2.57 0.21 26.31
N SER A 178 -3.37 -0.55 27.04
CA SER A 178 -2.92 -1.18 28.27
C SER A 178 -1.84 -2.22 27.94
N TYR A 179 -0.95 -2.50 28.88
CA TYR A 179 0.10 -3.52 28.66
C TYR A 179 -0.51 -4.88 28.25
N LYS A 180 -1.63 -5.26 28.87
CA LYS A 180 -2.36 -6.50 28.54
C LYS A 180 -2.87 -6.48 27.09
N GLU A 181 -3.45 -5.39 26.64
CA GLU A 181 -3.92 -5.25 25.25
C GLU A 181 -2.75 -5.24 24.25
N ALA A 182 -1.66 -4.55 24.58
CA ALA A 182 -0.47 -4.52 23.74
C ALA A 182 0.14 -5.92 23.57
N VAL A 183 0.24 -6.71 24.63
CA VAL A 183 0.69 -8.11 24.59
C VAL A 183 -0.25 -8.97 23.73
N ALA A 184 -1.57 -8.84 23.89
CA ALA A 184 -2.54 -9.56 23.07
C ALA A 184 -2.42 -9.18 21.59
N ALA A 185 -2.35 -7.88 21.26
CA ALA A 185 -2.20 -7.39 19.89
C ALA A 185 -0.90 -7.88 19.25
N SER A 186 0.23 -7.81 19.97
CA SER A 186 1.53 -8.32 19.52
C SER A 186 1.50 -9.82 19.27
N SER A 187 0.89 -10.61 20.17
CA SER A 187 0.81 -12.07 20.00
C SER A 187 0.00 -12.47 18.76
N ILE A 188 -1.11 -11.78 18.50
CA ILE A 188 -1.94 -11.99 17.30
C ILE A 188 -1.13 -11.64 16.04
N ALA A 189 -0.41 -10.52 16.03
CA ALA A 189 0.45 -10.13 14.91
C ALA A 189 1.53 -11.17 14.61
N ASN A 190 2.19 -11.70 15.66
CA ASN A 190 3.20 -12.74 15.49
C ASN A 190 2.62 -14.01 14.88
N VAL A 191 1.42 -14.44 15.30
CA VAL A 191 0.73 -15.61 14.73
C VAL A 191 0.32 -15.35 13.29
N ALA A 192 -0.20 -14.15 12.96
CA ALA A 192 -0.56 -13.79 11.58
C ALA A 192 0.63 -13.87 10.64
N ILE A 193 1.77 -13.28 11.03
CA ILE A 193 3.00 -13.31 10.24
C ILE A 193 3.53 -14.73 10.08
N ALA A 194 3.62 -15.50 11.18
CA ALA A 194 4.07 -16.89 11.12
C ALA A 194 3.20 -17.76 10.21
N ALA A 195 1.88 -17.61 10.30
CA ALA A 195 0.94 -18.34 9.47
C ALA A 195 1.03 -17.96 7.99
N LEU A 196 1.21 -16.66 7.66
CA LEU A 196 1.46 -16.20 6.30
C LEU A 196 2.77 -16.81 5.75
N LEU A 197 3.86 -16.79 6.52
CA LEU A 197 5.16 -17.30 6.09
C LEU A 197 5.17 -18.83 5.90
N THR A 198 4.32 -19.55 6.62
CA THR A 198 4.19 -21.02 6.51
C THR A 198 3.08 -21.46 5.56
N GLY A 199 2.32 -20.53 4.98
CA GLY A 199 1.22 -20.85 4.05
C GLY A 199 -0.06 -21.35 4.72
N ASP A 200 -0.19 -21.29 6.05
CA ASP A 200 -1.42 -21.67 6.76
C ASP A 200 -2.45 -20.53 6.64
N MET A 201 -3.10 -20.45 5.48
CA MET A 201 -4.05 -19.37 5.17
C MET A 201 -5.30 -19.38 6.07
N VAL A 202 -5.67 -20.51 6.60
CA VAL A 202 -6.82 -20.58 7.54
C VAL A 202 -6.46 -19.88 8.86
N LYS A 203 -5.30 -20.21 9.42
CA LYS A 203 -4.81 -19.60 10.65
C LYS A 203 -4.42 -18.13 10.44
N ALA A 204 -3.79 -17.81 9.32
CA ALA A 204 -3.49 -16.43 8.92
C ALA A 204 -4.77 -15.59 8.88
N GLY A 205 -5.83 -16.09 8.23
CA GLY A 205 -7.10 -15.39 8.12
C GLY A 205 -7.76 -15.11 9.47
N GLN A 206 -7.74 -16.09 10.37
CA GLN A 206 -8.25 -15.93 11.75
C GLN A 206 -7.49 -14.83 12.50
N ALA A 207 -6.17 -14.83 12.40
CA ALA A 207 -5.34 -13.83 13.06
C ALA A 207 -5.48 -12.43 12.42
N ILE A 208 -5.56 -12.34 11.07
CA ILE A 208 -5.80 -11.09 10.35
C ILE A 208 -7.12 -10.44 10.81
N GLU A 209 -8.19 -11.22 10.93
CA GLU A 209 -9.50 -10.69 11.37
C GLU A 209 -9.58 -10.41 12.87
N SER A 210 -8.54 -10.72 13.64
CA SER A 210 -8.47 -10.54 15.10
C SER A 210 -7.67 -9.30 15.51
N ASP A 211 -7.39 -8.39 14.59
CA ASP A 211 -6.60 -7.16 14.87
C ASP A 211 -7.14 -6.36 16.06
N LEU A 212 -6.24 -5.99 16.95
CA LEU A 212 -6.51 -5.16 18.12
C LEU A 212 -5.84 -3.79 18.06
N PHE A 213 -4.99 -3.53 17.05
CA PHE A 213 -4.27 -2.25 16.93
C PHE A 213 -5.11 -1.15 16.27
N HIS A 214 -5.75 -1.44 15.13
CA HIS A 214 -6.34 -0.36 14.35
C HIS A 214 -7.72 -0.65 13.78
N GLU A 215 -7.98 -1.85 13.25
CA GLU A 215 -9.18 -2.15 12.46
C GLU A 215 -10.46 -2.02 13.29
N ARG A 216 -10.45 -2.49 14.55
CA ARG A 216 -11.59 -2.36 15.45
C ARG A 216 -12.06 -0.92 15.68
N TYR A 217 -11.17 0.06 15.50
CA TYR A 217 -11.49 1.49 15.64
C TYR A 217 -11.85 2.13 14.31
N ARG A 218 -11.27 1.64 13.19
CA ARG A 218 -11.43 2.20 11.84
C ARG A 218 -12.61 1.64 11.08
N GLN A 219 -13.07 0.44 11.41
CA GLN A 219 -14.12 -0.26 10.65
C GLN A 219 -15.42 0.55 10.51
N GLU A 220 -15.78 1.36 11.51
CA GLU A 220 -16.97 2.22 11.47
C GLU A 220 -16.87 3.38 10.49
N LEU A 221 -15.64 3.74 10.07
CA LEU A 221 -15.41 4.75 9.04
C LEU A 221 -15.71 4.22 7.62
N VAL A 222 -15.85 2.90 7.47
CA VAL A 222 -16.07 2.23 6.18
C VAL A 222 -17.39 1.47 6.22
N ARG A 223 -18.42 2.11 5.70
CA ARG A 223 -19.83 1.66 5.80
C ARG A 223 -20.06 0.24 5.30
N GLU A 224 -19.33 -0.17 4.28
CA GLU A 224 -19.47 -1.47 3.61
C GLU A 224 -18.71 -2.59 4.31
N PHE A 225 -17.76 -2.26 5.19
CA PHE A 225 -16.82 -3.22 5.77
C PHE A 225 -17.50 -4.42 6.45
N ALA A 226 -18.44 -4.15 7.36
CA ALA A 226 -19.12 -5.22 8.10
C ALA A 226 -19.92 -6.15 7.16
N THR A 227 -20.57 -5.59 6.13
CA THR A 227 -21.32 -6.37 5.16
C THR A 227 -20.41 -7.19 4.28
N ILE A 228 -19.31 -6.62 3.77
CA ILE A 228 -18.31 -7.34 2.97
C ILE A 228 -17.74 -8.49 3.78
N LYS A 229 -17.31 -8.25 5.02
CA LYS A 229 -16.75 -9.27 5.92
C LYS A 229 -17.73 -10.42 6.14
N LYS A 230 -19.00 -10.11 6.42
CA LYS A 230 -20.04 -11.11 6.64
C LYS A 230 -20.32 -11.96 5.39
N VAL A 231 -20.47 -11.32 4.22
CA VAL A 231 -20.74 -12.03 2.96
C VAL A 231 -19.53 -12.87 2.54
N ALA A 232 -18.32 -12.31 2.58
CA ALA A 232 -17.10 -13.01 2.21
C ALA A 232 -16.87 -14.24 3.10
N LYS A 233 -17.00 -14.10 4.42
CA LYS A 233 -16.83 -15.21 5.39
C LYS A 233 -17.82 -16.34 5.16
N ARG A 234 -19.09 -16.04 4.89
CA ARG A 234 -20.14 -17.04 4.61
C ARG A 234 -19.84 -17.84 3.34
N ASN A 235 -19.10 -17.25 2.40
CA ASN A 235 -18.72 -17.90 1.13
C ASN A 235 -17.30 -18.46 1.15
N GLY A 236 -16.63 -18.53 2.32
CA GLY A 236 -15.38 -19.23 2.53
C GLY A 236 -14.12 -18.41 2.29
N ALA A 237 -14.20 -17.08 2.42
CA ALA A 237 -13.00 -16.23 2.47
C ALA A 237 -12.12 -16.58 3.69
N TYR A 238 -10.81 -16.50 3.51
CA TYR A 238 -9.83 -16.63 4.58
C TYR A 238 -9.88 -15.43 5.52
N ALA A 239 -9.88 -14.22 4.95
CA ALA A 239 -9.90 -12.98 5.70
C ALA A 239 -10.56 -11.82 4.93
N THR A 240 -11.03 -10.86 5.70
CA THR A 240 -11.42 -9.52 5.23
C THR A 240 -10.78 -8.50 6.13
N TYR A 241 -10.08 -7.52 5.56
CA TYR A 241 -9.37 -6.49 6.32
C TYR A 241 -9.36 -5.13 5.62
N LEU A 242 -9.08 -4.06 6.37
CA LEU A 242 -8.91 -2.70 5.82
C LEU A 242 -7.49 -2.52 5.29
N SER A 243 -7.37 -2.14 4.02
CA SER A 243 -6.09 -1.80 3.41
C SER A 243 -5.57 -0.45 3.93
N GLY A 244 -4.48 -0.47 4.66
CA GLY A 244 -3.87 0.71 5.24
C GLY A 244 -4.82 1.48 6.17
N ALA A 245 -5.06 2.76 5.86
CA ALA A 245 -6.02 3.59 6.58
C ALA A 245 -7.48 3.37 6.12
N GLY A 246 -7.71 2.58 5.10
CA GLY A 246 -8.96 2.45 4.36
C GLY A 246 -9.12 3.59 3.33
N PRO A 247 -10.29 3.70 2.67
CA PRO A 247 -11.49 2.89 2.86
C PRO A 247 -11.52 1.58 2.03
N THR A 248 -10.46 1.23 1.31
CA THR A 248 -10.41 -0.04 0.57
C THR A 248 -10.50 -1.23 1.53
N VAL A 249 -11.39 -2.15 1.20
CA VAL A 249 -11.56 -3.42 1.90
C VAL A 249 -10.97 -4.54 1.05
N MET A 250 -10.04 -5.30 1.63
CA MET A 250 -9.43 -6.45 1.00
C MET A 250 -10.11 -7.73 1.45
N VAL A 251 -10.34 -8.65 0.51
CA VAL A 251 -10.82 -10.00 0.76
C VAL A 251 -9.78 -10.98 0.23
N LEU A 252 -9.35 -11.91 1.07
CA LEU A 252 -8.44 -13.00 0.74
C LEU A 252 -9.21 -14.31 0.71
N ALA A 253 -9.06 -15.10 -0.33
CA ALA A 253 -9.71 -16.40 -0.44
C ALA A 253 -8.89 -17.37 -1.29
N ASP A 254 -9.27 -18.63 -1.22
CA ASP A 254 -8.87 -19.63 -2.21
C ASP A 254 -9.27 -19.14 -3.62
N PRO A 255 -8.38 -19.27 -4.64
CA PRO A 255 -8.69 -18.89 -6.01
C PRO A 255 -10.00 -19.48 -6.55
N ASP A 256 -10.32 -20.72 -6.19
CA ASP A 256 -11.53 -21.40 -6.64
C ASP A 256 -12.81 -20.85 -6.00
N LYS A 257 -12.71 -20.24 -4.81
CA LYS A 257 -13.83 -19.64 -4.10
C LYS A 257 -14.07 -18.17 -4.46
N MET A 258 -13.04 -17.47 -4.90
CA MET A 258 -13.11 -16.02 -5.13
C MET A 258 -14.20 -15.61 -6.15
N PRO A 259 -14.42 -16.33 -7.28
CA PRO A 259 -15.49 -15.95 -8.22
C PRO A 259 -16.88 -15.95 -7.57
N LYS A 260 -17.18 -16.94 -6.71
CA LYS A 260 -18.45 -17.01 -5.96
C LYS A 260 -18.56 -15.87 -4.95
N ILE A 261 -17.50 -15.60 -4.20
CA ILE A 261 -17.46 -14.50 -3.22
C ILE A 261 -17.73 -13.17 -3.92
N LYS A 262 -17.05 -12.90 -5.02
CA LYS A 262 -17.22 -11.69 -5.81
C LYS A 262 -18.65 -11.53 -6.31
N ALA A 263 -19.23 -12.57 -6.90
CA ALA A 263 -20.60 -12.57 -7.40
C ALA A 263 -21.64 -12.28 -6.29
N GLU A 264 -21.44 -12.81 -5.07
CA GLU A 264 -22.33 -12.54 -3.93
C GLU A 264 -22.15 -11.10 -3.38
N LEU A 265 -20.93 -10.56 -3.43
CA LEU A 265 -20.64 -9.18 -3.04
C LEU A 265 -21.20 -8.18 -4.06
N GLU A 266 -21.14 -8.47 -5.35
CA GLU A 266 -21.68 -7.62 -6.42
C GLU A 266 -23.21 -7.50 -6.39
N LYS A 267 -23.93 -8.41 -5.73
CA LYS A 267 -25.38 -8.31 -5.49
C LYS A 267 -25.73 -7.26 -4.41
N GLN A 268 -24.76 -6.81 -3.62
CA GLN A 268 -24.99 -5.84 -2.57
C GLN A 268 -25.09 -4.42 -3.16
N PRO A 269 -25.85 -3.50 -2.55
CA PRO A 269 -26.06 -2.15 -3.06
C PRO A 269 -24.87 -1.21 -2.80
N PHE A 270 -23.68 -1.68 -3.10
CA PHE A 270 -22.45 -0.91 -2.93
C PHE A 270 -22.25 0.08 -4.10
N LYS A 271 -21.70 1.26 -3.78
CA LYS A 271 -21.41 2.29 -4.80
C LYS A 271 -19.95 2.29 -5.28
N GLY A 272 -19.11 1.45 -4.70
CA GLY A 272 -17.72 1.26 -5.10
C GLY A 272 -17.57 0.21 -6.20
N LYS A 273 -16.31 -0.15 -6.48
CA LYS A 273 -15.97 -1.17 -7.48
C LYS A 273 -15.12 -2.27 -6.87
N PHE A 274 -15.33 -3.49 -7.36
CA PHE A 274 -14.48 -4.64 -7.05
C PHE A 274 -13.38 -4.77 -8.11
N HIS A 275 -12.17 -5.03 -7.65
CA HIS A 275 -11.00 -5.25 -8.48
C HIS A 275 -10.28 -6.52 -8.05
N ASP A 276 -10.09 -7.43 -8.99
CA ASP A 276 -9.19 -8.57 -8.79
C ASP A 276 -7.76 -8.05 -8.85
N LEU A 277 -6.97 -8.34 -7.83
CA LEU A 277 -5.56 -7.96 -7.74
C LEU A 277 -4.69 -9.19 -7.60
N GLN A 278 -3.43 -9.04 -7.95
CA GLN A 278 -2.38 -10.04 -7.74
C GLN A 278 -1.23 -9.41 -6.95
N VAL A 279 -0.39 -10.23 -6.37
CA VAL A 279 0.84 -9.75 -5.73
C VAL A 279 1.83 -9.31 -6.82
N ASP A 280 2.33 -8.07 -6.72
CA ASP A 280 3.48 -7.63 -7.50
C ASP A 280 4.76 -8.13 -6.82
N THR A 281 5.56 -8.93 -7.51
CA THR A 281 6.76 -9.56 -6.95
C THR A 281 8.05 -8.76 -7.19
N GLN A 282 7.97 -7.67 -7.95
CA GLN A 282 9.16 -6.92 -8.39
C GLN A 282 9.42 -5.65 -7.58
N GLY A 283 8.34 -4.97 -7.17
CA GLY A 283 8.42 -3.63 -6.59
C GLY A 283 8.76 -2.57 -7.64
N VAL A 284 9.38 -1.48 -7.17
CA VAL A 284 9.81 -0.40 -8.07
C VAL A 284 10.83 -0.93 -9.09
N ARG A 285 10.60 -0.58 -10.35
CA ARG A 285 11.45 -0.97 -11.46
C ARG A 285 11.58 0.14 -12.51
N VAL A 286 12.65 0.07 -13.27
CA VAL A 286 12.97 1.01 -14.34
C VAL A 286 13.09 0.25 -15.65
N GLU A 287 12.32 0.66 -16.64
CA GLU A 287 12.39 0.13 -18.00
C GLU A 287 13.15 1.13 -18.88
N ALA A 288 14.16 0.65 -19.60
CA ALA A 288 14.76 1.41 -20.69
C ALA A 288 13.72 1.60 -21.80
N LYS A 289 13.88 2.68 -22.60
CA LYS A 289 13.06 2.86 -23.81
C LYS A 289 13.41 1.84 -24.86
#